data_251b6b9985a8c58b38466eeabcb4a5aa
#
_entry.id   251b6b9985a8c58b38466eeabcb4a5aa
#
_cell.length_a   1.000
_cell.length_b   1.000
_cell.length_c   1.000
_cell.angle_alpha   90.00
_cell.angle_beta   90.00
_cell.angle_gamma   90.00
#
_symmetry.space_group_name_H-M   'P 1'
#
loop_
_entity.id
_entity.type
_entity.pdbx_description
1 polymer ?
#
loop_
_entity_poly.entity_id
_entity_poly.type
_entity_poly.pdbx_seq_one_letter_code
_entity_poly.pdbx_strand_id
1 'polypeptide(L)'
;MSGREKIEAAFSLEGTREIPAVICYEGIYIRDHWAQLTTSPWWHPYVPNVELQMAWHREVIAKTGQDWFALPGFYSLEDRESITIEARPEGVFRRDKRTGAVERLVEPRVGGWTALGEVESIRPTELAETTEEIDALIPVPAAFDPGRRTLNGQNDLAFALLREYGDYLFPIRHVSSPLWICYSLWGFEGMMSMIATRPNLVAHACERSLTLGIRAVQEAAACGAAGIWIEECLTDMISPEAFASLNVPFVRRLVEEIRSLGLKSIYYYCGDPAGKWEQLLSVGADALSLEESKKGFLIDVEDVVERVNGRCAVLGNLDAIELLERGSEEELRAEIARQVAAGRRNGSRFIMSLGSPVTPGTTVERVRLYCDLVHELGAE
;
A
#
# COMPACT_ATOMS: atom_id res chain seq x y z
N MET A 1 -6.38 -24.11 -0.96
CA MET A 1 -5.71 -23.20 -1.94
C MET A 1 -4.57 -22.50 -1.23
N SER A 2 -3.45 -22.19 -1.93
CA SER A 2 -2.44 -21.27 -1.38
C SER A 2 -3.00 -19.85 -1.30
N GLY A 3 -2.38 -18.95 -0.51
CA GLY A 3 -2.81 -17.56 -0.41
C GLY A 3 -2.79 -16.86 -1.77
N ARG A 4 -1.78 -17.14 -2.59
CA ARG A 4 -1.69 -16.65 -3.95
C ARG A 4 -2.88 -17.10 -4.81
N GLU A 5 -3.19 -18.40 -4.81
CA GLU A 5 -4.32 -18.95 -5.57
C GLU A 5 -5.67 -18.35 -5.13
N LYS A 6 -5.86 -18.13 -3.81
CA LYS A 6 -7.08 -17.50 -3.27
C LYS A 6 -7.24 -16.07 -3.80
N ILE A 7 -6.17 -15.26 -3.76
CA ILE A 7 -6.20 -13.86 -4.22
C ILE A 7 -6.38 -13.81 -5.75
N GLU A 8 -5.66 -14.61 -6.52
CA GLU A 8 -5.82 -14.67 -7.98
C GLU A 8 -7.24 -15.08 -8.37
N ALA A 9 -7.84 -16.06 -7.66
CA ALA A 9 -9.23 -16.45 -7.87
C ALA A 9 -10.22 -15.33 -7.50
N ALA A 10 -9.98 -14.58 -6.43
CA ALA A 10 -10.82 -13.44 -6.05
C ALA A 10 -10.86 -12.34 -7.12
N PHE A 11 -9.80 -12.18 -7.92
CA PHE A 11 -9.79 -11.29 -9.07
C PHE A 11 -10.47 -11.85 -10.32
N SER A 12 -10.68 -13.16 -10.38
CA SER A 12 -11.34 -13.81 -11.53
C SER A 12 -12.86 -13.62 -11.50
N LEU A 13 -13.54 -13.90 -12.61
CA LEU A 13 -15.00 -13.86 -12.69
C LEU A 13 -15.65 -15.02 -11.93
N GLU A 14 -14.94 -16.13 -11.78
CA GLU A 14 -15.41 -17.31 -11.02
C GLU A 14 -15.38 -17.06 -9.50
N GLY A 15 -14.60 -16.09 -9.04
CA GLY A 15 -14.40 -15.84 -7.62
C GLY A 15 -13.57 -16.92 -6.91
N THR A 16 -13.33 -16.71 -5.61
CA THR A 16 -12.55 -17.65 -4.79
C THR A 16 -13.46 -18.57 -3.96
N ARG A 17 -13.07 -19.82 -3.80
CA ARG A 17 -13.75 -20.77 -2.90
C ARG A 17 -13.38 -20.52 -1.45
N GLU A 18 -12.13 -20.11 -1.22
CA GLU A 18 -11.59 -19.83 0.10
C GLU A 18 -11.21 -18.35 0.16
N ILE A 19 -11.83 -17.59 1.08
CA ILE A 19 -11.59 -16.15 1.20
C ILE A 19 -10.17 -15.90 1.74
N PRO A 20 -9.35 -15.12 1.05
CA PRO A 20 -8.02 -14.75 1.54
C PRO A 20 -8.09 -13.67 2.61
N ALA A 21 -7.10 -13.67 3.52
CA ALA A 21 -6.90 -12.69 4.57
C ALA A 21 -5.67 -11.81 4.27
N VAL A 22 -5.83 -10.49 4.33
CA VAL A 22 -4.73 -9.54 4.18
C VAL A 22 -4.84 -8.40 5.20
N ILE A 23 -3.72 -7.75 5.48
CA ILE A 23 -3.67 -6.46 6.19
C ILE A 23 -3.19 -5.37 5.23
N CYS A 24 -3.81 -4.21 5.28
CA CYS A 24 -3.32 -3.05 4.55
C CYS A 24 -2.10 -2.43 5.27
N TYR A 25 -1.23 -1.72 4.53
CA TYR A 25 -0.08 -0.99 5.08
C TYR A 25 0.87 -1.84 5.94
N GLU A 26 1.24 -3.03 5.44
CA GLU A 26 2.15 -3.96 6.12
C GLU A 26 3.41 -3.28 6.70
N GLY A 27 3.97 -2.29 6.02
CA GLY A 27 5.15 -1.57 6.48
C GLY A 27 4.93 -0.80 7.80
N ILE A 28 3.72 -0.24 8.02
CA ILE A 28 3.35 0.42 9.28
C ILE A 28 3.24 -0.63 10.39
N TYR A 29 2.57 -1.75 10.11
CA TYR A 29 2.45 -2.87 11.05
C TYR A 29 3.82 -3.41 11.47
N ILE A 30 4.72 -3.66 10.53
CA ILE A 30 6.08 -4.14 10.82
C ILE A 30 6.84 -3.14 11.70
N ARG A 31 6.79 -1.85 11.40
CA ARG A 31 7.43 -0.80 12.19
C ARG A 31 6.92 -0.80 13.63
N ASP A 32 5.59 -0.81 13.81
CA ASP A 32 4.96 -0.65 15.12
C ASP A 32 5.10 -1.88 16.01
N HIS A 33 5.26 -3.06 15.40
CA HIS A 33 5.31 -4.35 16.12
C HIS A 33 6.66 -5.05 15.97
N TRP A 34 7.73 -4.34 15.60
CA TRP A 34 9.03 -4.92 15.32
C TRP A 34 9.51 -5.91 16.37
N ALA A 35 9.48 -5.51 17.66
CA ALA A 35 9.93 -6.34 18.77
C ALA A 35 9.06 -7.58 19.05
N GLN A 36 7.79 -7.58 18.59
CA GLN A 36 6.91 -8.74 18.69
C GLN A 36 7.08 -9.66 17.48
N LEU A 37 7.34 -9.07 16.30
CA LEU A 37 7.44 -9.80 15.03
C LEU A 37 8.78 -10.51 14.86
N THR A 38 9.88 -9.92 15.30
CA THR A 38 11.22 -10.44 15.05
C THR A 38 12.14 -10.28 16.25
N THR A 39 13.14 -11.15 16.31
CA THR A 39 14.28 -11.06 17.25
C THR A 39 15.41 -10.20 16.69
N SER A 40 15.33 -9.80 15.44
CA SER A 40 16.32 -8.96 14.78
C SER A 40 16.37 -7.55 15.37
N PRO A 41 17.55 -6.95 15.53
CA PRO A 41 17.69 -5.56 15.94
C PRO A 41 16.94 -4.61 14.98
N TRP A 42 16.38 -3.51 15.52
CA TRP A 42 15.58 -2.53 14.75
C TRP A 42 16.29 -1.93 13.54
N TRP A 43 17.65 -1.94 13.53
CA TRP A 43 18.44 -1.41 12.41
C TRP A 43 18.72 -2.41 11.29
N HIS A 44 18.31 -3.68 11.43
CA HIS A 44 18.51 -4.67 10.37
C HIS A 44 17.89 -4.28 9.02
N PRO A 45 16.73 -3.59 8.94
CA PRO A 45 16.20 -3.08 7.66
C PRO A 45 17.15 -2.13 6.90
N TYR A 46 18.11 -1.52 7.60
CA TYR A 46 19.10 -0.61 6.99
C TYR A 46 20.40 -1.33 6.59
N VAL A 47 20.54 -2.62 6.88
CA VAL A 47 21.76 -3.36 6.57
C VAL A 47 21.70 -3.84 5.10
N PRO A 48 22.72 -3.52 4.26
CA PRO A 48 22.74 -3.91 2.86
C PRO A 48 23.17 -5.38 2.65
N ASN A 49 22.52 -6.30 3.34
CA ASN A 49 22.78 -7.74 3.30
C ASN A 49 21.47 -8.51 3.13
N VAL A 50 21.33 -9.24 2.02
CA VAL A 50 20.10 -9.95 1.66
C VAL A 50 19.73 -11.00 2.71
N GLU A 51 20.68 -11.76 3.24
CA GLU A 51 20.40 -12.84 4.21
C GLU A 51 19.88 -12.28 5.55
N LEU A 52 20.43 -11.16 6.01
CA LEU A 52 19.93 -10.50 7.23
C LEU A 52 18.53 -9.91 7.01
N GLN A 53 18.24 -9.41 5.80
CA GLN A 53 16.90 -8.97 5.45
C GLN A 53 15.93 -10.17 5.40
N MET A 54 16.31 -11.25 4.75
CA MET A 54 15.49 -12.46 4.69
C MET A 54 15.18 -13.04 6.06
N ALA A 55 16.12 -12.97 7.00
CA ALA A 55 15.94 -13.51 8.34
C ALA A 55 14.70 -12.90 9.05
N TRP A 56 14.60 -11.59 9.13
CA TRP A 56 13.47 -10.96 9.78
C TRP A 56 12.17 -11.03 8.94
N HIS A 57 12.25 -11.02 7.60
CA HIS A 57 11.05 -11.22 6.77
C HIS A 57 10.42 -12.60 7.00
N ARG A 58 11.24 -13.66 7.17
CA ARG A 58 10.74 -15.01 7.50
C ARG A 58 9.95 -15.00 8.80
N GLU A 59 10.47 -14.34 9.84
CA GLU A 59 9.79 -14.25 11.14
C GLU A 59 8.47 -13.48 11.03
N VAL A 60 8.47 -12.34 10.31
CA VAL A 60 7.26 -11.52 10.08
C VAL A 60 6.19 -12.32 9.34
N ILE A 61 6.53 -12.94 8.21
CA ILE A 61 5.59 -13.71 7.40
C ILE A 61 5.01 -14.88 8.20
N ALA A 62 5.85 -15.61 8.94
CA ALA A 62 5.41 -16.75 9.74
C ALA A 62 4.44 -16.35 10.87
N LYS A 63 4.64 -15.17 11.49
CA LYS A 63 3.80 -14.69 12.59
C LYS A 63 2.51 -14.03 12.13
N THR A 64 2.52 -13.32 10.98
CA THR A 64 1.36 -12.58 10.48
C THR A 64 0.28 -13.52 9.92
N GLY A 65 0.64 -14.45 9.04
CA GLY A 65 -0.29 -15.44 8.48
C GLY A 65 -1.22 -14.93 7.37
N GLN A 66 -0.94 -13.77 6.80
CA GLN A 66 -1.70 -13.20 5.67
C GLN A 66 -1.34 -13.84 4.33
N ASP A 67 -2.21 -13.66 3.32
CA ASP A 67 -2.10 -14.31 2.01
C ASP A 67 -1.31 -13.50 0.97
N TRP A 68 -0.81 -12.30 1.31
CA TRP A 68 0.06 -11.51 0.44
C TRP A 68 1.33 -11.01 1.15
N PHE A 69 2.23 -10.39 0.41
CA PHE A 69 3.37 -9.67 0.96
C PHE A 69 3.81 -8.54 0.03
N ALA A 70 4.36 -7.48 0.61
CA ALA A 70 4.89 -6.36 -0.15
C ALA A 70 6.31 -6.66 -0.60
N LEU A 71 6.60 -6.47 -1.90
CA LEU A 71 7.95 -6.59 -2.44
C LEU A 71 8.79 -5.35 -2.05
N PRO A 72 9.88 -5.53 -1.29
CA PRO A 72 10.73 -4.41 -0.89
C PRO A 72 11.65 -3.96 -2.03
N GLY A 73 12.09 -2.70 -1.96
CA GLY A 73 13.31 -2.28 -2.64
C GLY A 73 14.54 -2.73 -1.86
N PHE A 74 15.71 -2.69 -2.51
CA PHE A 74 16.98 -3.02 -1.85
C PHE A 74 18.12 -2.12 -2.32
N TYR A 75 19.27 -2.27 -1.72
CA TYR A 75 20.50 -1.56 -2.06
C TYR A 75 21.06 -2.01 -3.40
N SER A 76 21.62 -1.07 -4.18
CA SER A 76 22.38 -1.42 -5.36
C SER A 76 23.66 -2.21 -4.99
N LEU A 77 24.25 -2.92 -5.95
CA LEU A 77 25.54 -3.60 -5.75
C LEU A 77 26.60 -2.62 -5.25
N GLU A 78 26.66 -1.43 -5.82
CA GLU A 78 27.58 -0.35 -5.40
C GLU A 78 27.32 0.11 -3.94
N ASP A 79 26.05 0.26 -3.56
CA ASP A 79 25.69 0.64 -2.19
C ASP A 79 26.08 -0.46 -1.18
N ARG A 80 25.95 -1.74 -1.56
CA ARG A 80 26.33 -2.87 -0.69
C ARG A 80 27.84 -2.91 -0.38
N GLU A 81 28.66 -2.45 -1.31
CA GLU A 81 30.13 -2.37 -1.11
C GLU A 81 30.53 -1.15 -0.27
N SER A 82 29.75 -0.07 -0.37
CA SER A 82 30.11 1.22 0.21
C SER A 82 29.41 1.53 1.53
N ILE A 83 28.19 1.04 1.76
CA ILE A 83 27.40 1.32 2.96
C ILE A 83 27.68 0.27 4.03
N THR A 84 27.98 0.73 5.25
CA THR A 84 28.08 -0.11 6.45
C THR A 84 27.20 0.43 7.55
N ILE A 85 26.59 -0.47 8.33
CA ILE A 85 25.85 -0.14 9.54
C ILE A 85 26.68 -0.60 10.74
N GLU A 86 26.96 0.33 11.66
CA GLU A 86 27.79 0.10 12.83
C GLU A 86 26.97 0.37 14.10
N ALA A 87 26.71 -0.67 14.89
CA ALA A 87 26.14 -0.53 16.23
C ALA A 87 27.28 -0.29 17.23
N ARG A 88 27.20 0.83 17.97
CA ARG A 88 28.17 1.26 18.96
C ARG A 88 27.46 1.61 20.27
N PRO A 89 28.16 1.76 21.42
CA PRO A 89 27.52 2.16 22.68
C PRO A 89 26.75 3.49 22.59
N GLU A 90 27.20 4.43 21.76
CA GLU A 90 26.61 5.76 21.56
C GLU A 90 25.45 5.77 20.54
N GLY A 91 25.18 4.66 19.84
CA GLY A 91 24.09 4.54 18.89
C GLY A 91 24.44 3.70 17.66
N VAL A 92 23.51 3.69 16.70
CA VAL A 92 23.68 3.02 15.41
C VAL A 92 23.99 4.04 14.34
N PHE A 93 24.99 3.76 13.51
CA PHE A 93 25.49 4.67 12.50
C PHE A 93 25.53 4.02 11.13
N ARG A 94 25.04 4.75 10.12
CA ARG A 94 25.22 4.45 8.71
C ARG A 94 26.45 5.22 8.20
N ARG A 95 27.40 4.50 7.61
CA ARG A 95 28.59 5.09 6.99
C ARG A 95 28.57 4.79 5.49
N ASP A 96 28.78 5.82 4.68
CA ASP A 96 29.07 5.68 3.25
C ASP A 96 30.56 5.92 3.00
N LYS A 97 31.28 4.89 2.55
CA LYS A 97 32.73 4.95 2.29
C LYS A 97 33.07 5.82 1.09
N ARG A 98 32.16 6.01 0.13
CA ARG A 98 32.39 6.84 -1.07
C ARG A 98 32.46 8.32 -0.74
N THR A 99 31.56 8.76 0.14
CA THR A 99 31.45 10.17 0.53
C THR A 99 32.13 10.49 1.85
N GLY A 100 32.45 9.46 2.64
CA GLY A 100 32.90 9.61 4.02
C GLY A 100 31.81 10.04 5.01
N ALA A 101 30.56 10.16 4.54
CA ALA A 101 29.43 10.57 5.38
C ALA A 101 29.14 9.53 6.46
N VAL A 102 28.83 10.03 7.66
CA VAL A 102 28.40 9.23 8.80
C VAL A 102 27.10 9.84 9.32
N GLU A 103 26.05 9.07 9.28
CA GLU A 103 24.71 9.44 9.73
C GLU A 103 24.33 8.58 10.94
N ARG A 104 23.78 9.19 11.98
CA ARG A 104 23.20 8.43 13.09
C ARG A 104 21.79 8.00 12.71
N LEU A 105 21.55 6.71 12.72
CA LEU A 105 20.22 6.16 12.54
C LEU A 105 19.38 6.37 13.81
N VAL A 106 18.11 6.67 13.60
CA VAL A 106 17.12 6.81 14.67
C VAL A 106 16.16 5.64 14.58
N GLU A 107 15.88 5.01 15.71
CA GLU A 107 14.87 3.97 15.79
C GLU A 107 13.50 4.57 15.42
N PRO A 108 12.75 3.94 14.50
CA PRO A 108 11.43 4.42 14.13
C PRO A 108 10.51 4.51 15.34
N ARG A 109 9.75 5.59 15.43
CA ARG A 109 8.76 5.75 16.50
C ARG A 109 7.52 4.92 16.22
N VAL A 110 6.93 4.36 17.25
CA VAL A 110 5.65 3.66 17.20
C VAL A 110 4.53 4.67 16.96
N GLY A 111 3.59 4.35 16.07
CA GLY A 111 2.49 5.22 15.66
C GLY A 111 2.83 6.15 14.50
N GLY A 112 1.81 6.87 14.03
CA GLY A 112 1.92 7.76 12.86
C GLY A 112 1.87 7.05 11.51
N TRP A 113 1.84 7.84 10.45
CA TRP A 113 1.57 7.39 9.08
C TRP A 113 2.79 7.37 8.18
N THR A 114 3.96 7.74 8.71
CA THR A 114 5.23 7.70 7.98
C THR A 114 6.07 6.51 8.41
N ALA A 115 7.08 6.15 7.61
CA ALA A 115 8.01 5.07 7.95
C ALA A 115 8.77 5.30 9.26
N LEU A 116 8.93 6.54 9.70
CA LEU A 116 9.59 6.91 10.97
C LEU A 116 8.60 7.14 12.13
N GLY A 117 7.29 6.95 11.91
CA GLY A 117 6.28 7.15 12.93
C GLY A 117 5.92 8.62 13.20
N GLU A 118 6.32 9.55 12.32
CA GLU A 118 6.02 10.98 12.44
C GLU A 118 4.99 11.38 11.38
N VAL A 119 4.14 12.34 11.73
CA VAL A 119 3.27 13.03 10.78
C VAL A 119 3.76 14.46 10.70
N GLU A 120 4.61 14.75 9.72
CA GLU A 120 4.98 16.12 9.41
C GLU A 120 3.89 16.75 8.53
N SER A 121 3.33 17.87 8.98
CA SER A 121 2.45 18.67 8.14
C SER A 121 3.30 19.41 7.11
N ILE A 122 3.18 19.02 5.85
CA ILE A 122 3.83 19.73 4.75
C ILE A 122 3.15 21.09 4.60
N ARG A 123 3.93 22.17 4.76
CA ARG A 123 3.47 23.54 4.61
C ARG A 123 4.40 24.27 3.65
N PRO A 124 4.14 24.23 2.35
CA PRO A 124 4.94 24.98 1.39
C PRO A 124 4.78 26.47 1.64
N THR A 125 5.86 27.23 1.47
CA THR A 125 5.86 28.68 1.58
C THR A 125 5.21 29.34 0.39
N GLU A 126 5.27 28.69 -0.79
CA GLU A 126 4.76 29.20 -2.06
C GLU A 126 4.06 28.09 -2.82
N LEU A 127 2.96 28.45 -3.50
CA LEU A 127 2.24 27.58 -4.41
C LEU A 127 2.71 27.84 -5.84
N ALA A 128 2.79 26.79 -6.65
CA ALA A 128 3.21 26.92 -8.04
C ALA A 128 2.26 27.83 -8.83
N GLU A 129 2.84 28.68 -9.68
CA GLU A 129 2.14 29.63 -10.56
C GLU A 129 2.24 29.27 -12.04
N THR A 130 3.25 28.44 -12.38
CA THR A 130 3.54 28.06 -13.77
C THR A 130 3.75 26.57 -13.93
N THR A 131 3.66 26.08 -15.16
CA THR A 131 3.97 24.68 -15.51
C THR A 131 5.44 24.36 -15.34
N GLU A 132 6.34 25.32 -15.58
CA GLU A 132 7.78 25.19 -15.42
C GLU A 132 8.16 24.94 -13.95
N GLU A 133 7.47 25.61 -13.03
CA GLU A 133 7.64 25.35 -11.58
C GLU A 133 7.18 23.94 -11.20
N ILE A 134 6.05 23.47 -11.76
CA ILE A 134 5.59 22.08 -11.58
C ILE A 134 6.63 21.11 -12.16
N ASP A 135 7.19 21.39 -13.33
CA ASP A 135 8.21 20.56 -13.96
C ASP A 135 9.48 20.44 -13.11
N ALA A 136 9.84 21.51 -12.42
CA ALA A 136 10.96 21.52 -11.48
C ALA A 136 10.66 20.74 -10.19
N LEU A 137 9.42 20.80 -9.68
CA LEU A 137 8.98 20.06 -8.49
C LEU A 137 8.84 18.56 -8.77
N ILE A 138 8.40 18.17 -9.97
CA ILE A 138 8.22 16.78 -10.39
C ILE A 138 9.12 16.48 -11.59
N PRO A 139 10.44 16.34 -11.39
CA PRO A 139 11.36 16.08 -12.50
C PRO A 139 11.11 14.66 -13.05
N VAL A 140 10.84 14.59 -14.36
CA VAL A 140 10.71 13.31 -15.06
C VAL A 140 12.00 13.08 -15.86
N PRO A 141 12.87 12.13 -15.47
CA PRO A 141 14.11 11.84 -16.19
C PRO A 141 13.83 11.43 -17.64
N ALA A 142 14.62 11.91 -18.60
CA ALA A 142 14.44 11.55 -20.01
C ALA A 142 14.69 10.05 -20.26
N ALA A 143 15.75 9.50 -19.66
CA ALA A 143 16.08 8.09 -19.77
C ALA A 143 15.39 7.27 -18.68
N PHE A 144 14.76 6.18 -19.09
CA PHE A 144 14.14 5.20 -18.18
C PHE A 144 14.34 3.78 -18.73
N ASP A 145 14.72 2.88 -17.84
CA ASP A 145 14.86 1.44 -18.12
C ASP A 145 14.28 0.68 -16.91
N PRO A 146 13.15 -0.02 -17.06
CA PRO A 146 12.52 -0.79 -15.98
C PRO A 146 13.40 -1.93 -15.47
N GLY A 147 14.31 -2.45 -16.30
CA GLY A 147 15.26 -3.51 -15.95
C GLY A 147 16.48 -3.04 -15.15
N ARG A 148 16.73 -1.73 -15.08
CA ARG A 148 17.93 -1.17 -14.44
C ARG A 148 18.07 -1.60 -12.98
N ARG A 149 16.97 -1.62 -12.24
CA ARG A 149 16.96 -2.01 -10.82
C ARG A 149 17.33 -3.48 -10.63
N THR A 150 16.97 -4.34 -11.57
CA THR A 150 17.38 -5.74 -11.60
C THR A 150 18.87 -5.85 -11.89
N LEU A 151 19.36 -5.16 -12.91
CA LEU A 151 20.78 -5.22 -13.33
C LEU A 151 21.74 -4.71 -12.25
N ASN A 152 21.33 -3.72 -11.46
CA ASN A 152 22.16 -3.16 -10.40
C ASN A 152 21.93 -3.80 -9.02
N GLY A 153 21.13 -4.86 -8.91
CA GLY A 153 20.88 -5.62 -7.69
C GLY A 153 19.83 -5.04 -6.74
N GLN A 154 19.16 -3.95 -7.11
CA GLN A 154 18.12 -3.33 -6.25
C GLN A 154 16.86 -4.19 -6.10
N ASN A 155 16.70 -5.25 -6.88
CA ASN A 155 15.60 -6.22 -6.78
C ASN A 155 16.00 -7.55 -6.13
N ASP A 156 17.27 -7.72 -5.68
CA ASP A 156 17.76 -9.02 -5.19
C ASP A 156 16.99 -9.52 -3.96
N LEU A 157 16.63 -8.64 -3.04
CA LEU A 157 15.81 -9.00 -1.87
C LEU A 157 14.40 -9.43 -2.30
N ALA A 158 13.78 -8.70 -3.21
CA ALA A 158 12.48 -9.07 -3.76
C ALA A 158 12.53 -10.43 -4.47
N PHE A 159 13.58 -10.69 -5.25
CA PHE A 159 13.78 -12.01 -5.87
C PHE A 159 14.04 -13.13 -4.87
N ALA A 160 14.72 -12.84 -3.76
CA ALA A 160 14.88 -13.82 -2.68
C ALA A 160 13.55 -14.19 -2.04
N LEU A 161 12.70 -13.18 -1.73
CA LEU A 161 11.35 -13.39 -1.21
C LEU A 161 10.44 -14.11 -2.21
N LEU A 162 10.48 -13.76 -3.50
CA LEU A 162 9.71 -14.44 -4.53
C LEU A 162 10.10 -15.91 -4.68
N ARG A 163 11.39 -16.25 -4.60
CA ARG A 163 11.83 -17.65 -4.65
C ARG A 163 11.33 -18.46 -3.46
N GLU A 164 11.18 -17.83 -2.27
CA GLU A 164 10.79 -18.55 -1.05
C GLU A 164 9.25 -18.56 -0.88
N TYR A 165 8.56 -17.50 -1.25
CA TYR A 165 7.13 -17.30 -0.95
C TYR A 165 6.25 -17.07 -2.16
N GLY A 166 6.81 -16.76 -3.34
CA GLY A 166 6.03 -16.31 -4.48
C GLY A 166 5.04 -17.34 -5.06
N ASP A 167 5.23 -18.63 -4.79
CA ASP A 167 4.28 -19.68 -5.17
C ASP A 167 3.09 -19.80 -4.17
N TYR A 168 3.25 -19.25 -2.95
CA TYR A 168 2.29 -19.41 -1.86
C TYR A 168 1.56 -18.13 -1.49
N LEU A 169 2.24 -16.97 -1.59
CA LEU A 169 1.72 -15.67 -1.22
C LEU A 169 1.69 -14.74 -2.45
N PHE A 170 0.72 -13.85 -2.48
CA PHE A 170 0.53 -12.91 -3.58
C PHE A 170 1.45 -11.70 -3.42
N PRO A 171 2.42 -11.45 -4.34
CA PRO A 171 3.37 -10.35 -4.24
C PRO A 171 2.76 -9.04 -4.74
N ILE A 172 2.77 -7.99 -3.89
CA ILE A 172 2.26 -6.66 -4.24
C ILE A 172 3.35 -5.57 -4.20
N ARG A 173 3.08 -4.48 -4.90
CA ARG A 173 3.79 -3.20 -4.77
C ARG A 173 2.80 -2.07 -4.55
N HIS A 174 3.23 -1.03 -3.85
CA HIS A 174 2.45 0.18 -3.61
C HIS A 174 2.86 1.29 -4.58
N VAL A 175 1.86 2.03 -5.08
CA VAL A 175 2.05 3.22 -5.92
C VAL A 175 1.01 4.24 -5.47
N SER A 176 1.42 5.50 -5.29
CA SER A 176 0.49 6.57 -4.98
C SER A 176 -0.30 6.99 -6.23
N SER A 177 -1.57 7.39 -6.04
CA SER A 177 -2.32 8.00 -7.13
C SER A 177 -1.68 9.33 -7.57
N PRO A 178 -1.82 9.74 -8.83
CA PRO A 178 -1.26 11.01 -9.31
C PRO A 178 -1.73 12.23 -8.52
N LEU A 179 -2.99 12.26 -8.09
CA LEU A 179 -3.51 13.38 -7.30
C LEU A 179 -3.00 13.36 -5.85
N TRP A 180 -2.89 12.17 -5.24
CA TRP A 180 -2.34 12.04 -3.90
C TRP A 180 -0.89 12.54 -3.79
N ILE A 181 -0.08 12.39 -4.85
CA ILE A 181 1.28 12.95 -4.89
C ILE A 181 1.28 14.47 -4.71
N CYS A 182 0.24 15.18 -5.16
CA CYS A 182 0.13 16.63 -4.99
C CYS A 182 0.10 17.06 -3.51
N TYR A 183 -0.34 16.17 -2.60
CA TYR A 183 -0.22 16.42 -1.17
C TYR A 183 1.24 16.54 -0.71
N SER A 184 2.13 15.72 -1.24
CA SER A 184 3.57 15.80 -0.89
C SER A 184 4.24 17.06 -1.38
N LEU A 185 3.66 17.73 -2.39
CA LEU A 185 4.17 18.99 -2.93
C LEU A 185 3.69 20.19 -2.11
N TRP A 186 2.42 20.22 -1.74
CA TRP A 186 1.76 21.43 -1.23
C TRP A 186 1.13 21.25 0.15
N GLY A 187 1.16 20.06 0.74
CA GLY A 187 0.40 19.75 1.94
C GLY A 187 -1.09 19.82 1.73
N PHE A 188 -1.86 19.63 2.78
CA PHE A 188 -3.32 19.62 2.69
C PHE A 188 -3.90 20.98 2.25
N GLU A 189 -3.55 22.05 2.95
CA GLU A 189 -4.09 23.39 2.68
C GLU A 189 -3.68 23.89 1.29
N GLY A 190 -2.42 23.66 0.90
CA GLY A 190 -1.90 24.03 -0.40
C GLY A 190 -2.55 23.25 -1.53
N MET A 191 -2.73 21.93 -1.38
CA MET A 191 -3.42 21.10 -2.35
C MET A 191 -4.87 21.57 -2.55
N MET A 192 -5.63 21.81 -1.47
CA MET A 192 -7.01 22.31 -1.56
C MET A 192 -7.08 23.68 -2.24
N SER A 193 -6.15 24.59 -1.91
CA SER A 193 -6.04 25.90 -2.54
C SER A 193 -5.74 25.79 -4.04
N MET A 194 -4.78 24.95 -4.43
CA MET A 194 -4.41 24.71 -5.83
C MET A 194 -5.58 24.11 -6.63
N ILE A 195 -6.30 23.13 -6.08
CA ILE A 195 -7.49 22.54 -6.72
C ILE A 195 -8.57 23.62 -6.95
N ALA A 196 -8.79 24.49 -5.98
CA ALA A 196 -9.82 25.53 -6.07
C ALA A 196 -9.45 26.69 -7.02
N THR A 197 -8.17 27.08 -7.07
CA THR A 197 -7.74 28.31 -7.75
C THR A 197 -6.96 28.07 -9.04
N ARG A 198 -6.27 26.93 -9.17
CA ARG A 198 -5.37 26.62 -10.28
C ARG A 198 -5.50 25.16 -10.76
N PRO A 199 -6.73 24.67 -11.07
CA PRO A 199 -6.97 23.26 -11.40
C PRO A 199 -6.14 22.79 -12.62
N ASN A 200 -5.82 23.67 -13.56
CA ASN A 200 -4.98 23.32 -14.72
C ASN A 200 -3.54 22.98 -14.31
N LEU A 201 -2.98 23.67 -13.31
CA LEU A 201 -1.65 23.35 -12.79
C LEU A 201 -1.68 22.03 -12.00
N VAL A 202 -2.77 21.76 -11.26
CA VAL A 202 -2.96 20.45 -10.61
C VAL A 202 -3.05 19.34 -11.65
N ALA A 203 -3.80 19.53 -12.73
CA ALA A 203 -3.86 18.56 -13.83
C ALA A 203 -2.48 18.30 -14.46
N HIS A 204 -1.67 19.37 -14.65
CA HIS A 204 -0.30 19.22 -15.14
C HIS A 204 0.59 18.45 -14.14
N ALA A 205 0.48 18.72 -12.85
CA ALA A 205 1.17 17.95 -11.80
C ALA A 205 0.75 16.47 -11.80
N CYS A 206 -0.55 16.19 -11.97
CA CYS A 206 -1.05 14.82 -12.10
C CYS A 206 -0.49 14.11 -13.34
N GLU A 207 -0.34 14.79 -14.48
CA GLU A 207 0.26 14.22 -15.70
C GLU A 207 1.73 13.83 -15.48
N ARG A 208 2.50 14.71 -14.82
CA ARG A 208 3.90 14.43 -14.44
C ARG A 208 3.99 13.25 -13.48
N SER A 209 3.16 13.28 -12.45
CA SER A 209 3.09 12.22 -11.42
C SER A 209 2.66 10.88 -12.03
N LEU A 210 1.70 10.89 -12.97
CA LEU A 210 1.29 9.69 -13.71
C LEU A 210 2.46 9.09 -14.49
N THR A 211 3.28 9.91 -15.14
CA THR A 211 4.46 9.41 -15.86
C THR A 211 5.42 8.68 -14.92
N LEU A 212 5.64 9.20 -13.71
CA LEU A 212 6.45 8.53 -12.68
C LEU A 212 5.76 7.28 -12.13
N GLY A 213 4.44 7.35 -11.93
CA GLY A 213 3.62 6.21 -11.50
C GLY A 213 3.66 5.05 -12.50
N ILE A 214 3.54 5.32 -13.80
CA ILE A 214 3.69 4.33 -14.88
C ILE A 214 5.06 3.66 -14.81
N ARG A 215 6.13 4.43 -14.65
CA ARG A 215 7.50 3.88 -14.50
C ARG A 215 7.63 3.00 -13.27
N ALA A 216 7.06 3.42 -12.14
CA ALA A 216 7.05 2.62 -10.92
C ALA A 216 6.30 1.28 -11.11
N VAL A 217 5.20 1.28 -11.86
CA VAL A 217 4.46 0.06 -12.24
C VAL A 217 5.30 -0.84 -13.15
N GLN A 218 6.00 -0.29 -14.15
CA GLN A 218 6.90 -1.04 -15.03
C GLN A 218 8.08 -1.65 -14.26
N GLU A 219 8.66 -0.92 -13.30
CA GLU A 219 9.68 -1.45 -12.38
C GLU A 219 9.11 -2.55 -11.47
N ALA A 220 7.86 -2.41 -11.01
CA ALA A 220 7.19 -3.44 -10.21
C ALA A 220 6.95 -4.73 -11.01
N ALA A 221 6.53 -4.61 -12.27
CA ALA A 221 6.40 -5.74 -13.18
C ALA A 221 7.75 -6.43 -13.41
N ALA A 222 8.81 -5.68 -13.69
CA ALA A 222 10.17 -6.20 -13.86
C ALA A 222 10.73 -6.84 -12.57
N CYS A 223 10.22 -6.44 -11.42
CA CYS A 223 10.55 -7.03 -10.11
C CYS A 223 9.76 -8.31 -9.80
N GLY A 224 8.70 -8.63 -10.55
CA GLY A 224 7.88 -9.81 -10.35
C GLY A 224 6.66 -9.61 -9.44
N ALA A 225 6.19 -8.38 -9.27
CA ALA A 225 4.91 -8.12 -8.63
C ALA A 225 3.77 -8.79 -9.41
N ALA A 226 2.72 -9.23 -8.71
CA ALA A 226 1.48 -9.73 -9.31
C ALA A 226 0.34 -8.69 -9.17
N GLY A 227 0.44 -7.80 -8.20
CA GLY A 227 -0.55 -6.74 -7.97
C GLY A 227 0.07 -5.41 -7.58
N ILE A 228 -0.69 -4.34 -7.88
CA ILE A 228 -0.37 -2.96 -7.53
C ILE A 228 -1.47 -2.40 -6.64
N TRP A 229 -1.09 -1.98 -5.44
CA TRP A 229 -1.93 -1.18 -4.55
C TRP A 229 -1.78 0.29 -4.91
N ILE A 230 -2.86 0.91 -5.39
CA ILE A 230 -2.92 2.33 -5.72
C ILE A 230 -3.52 3.06 -4.53
N GLU A 231 -2.72 3.88 -3.86
CA GLU A 231 -3.14 4.64 -2.69
C GLU A 231 -3.76 5.97 -3.09
N GLU A 232 -4.99 6.24 -2.59
CA GLU A 232 -5.70 7.50 -2.77
C GLU A 232 -6.19 8.01 -1.43
N CYS A 233 -5.71 9.18 -0.99
CA CYS A 233 -6.10 9.79 0.27
C CYS A 233 -6.51 11.26 0.09
N LEU A 234 -7.27 11.80 1.05
CA LEU A 234 -7.72 13.21 1.13
C LEU A 234 -8.61 13.69 -0.04
N THR A 235 -8.97 12.82 -0.97
CA THR A 235 -9.81 13.18 -2.12
C THR A 235 -11.31 13.07 -1.84
N ASP A 236 -11.69 12.60 -0.65
CA ASP A 236 -13.04 12.73 -0.10
C ASP A 236 -13.40 14.21 0.16
N MET A 237 -12.41 15.06 0.44
CA MET A 237 -12.56 16.48 0.74
C MET A 237 -12.80 17.37 -0.48
N ILE A 238 -12.63 16.88 -1.70
CA ILE A 238 -12.89 17.63 -2.94
C ILE A 238 -14.25 17.26 -3.53
N SER A 239 -14.82 18.16 -4.36
CA SER A 239 -16.11 17.89 -4.98
C SER A 239 -16.07 16.71 -5.95
N PRO A 240 -17.21 16.03 -6.22
CA PRO A 240 -17.28 14.97 -7.22
C PRO A 240 -16.82 15.43 -8.61
N GLU A 241 -17.04 16.70 -9.00
CA GLU A 241 -16.61 17.26 -10.28
C GLU A 241 -15.08 17.43 -10.33
N ALA A 242 -14.49 17.95 -9.23
CA ALA A 242 -13.03 18.05 -9.13
C ALA A 242 -12.39 16.65 -9.14
N PHE A 243 -12.96 15.68 -8.43
CA PHE A 243 -12.50 14.30 -8.45
C PHE A 243 -12.59 13.68 -9.87
N ALA A 244 -13.71 13.89 -10.56
CA ALA A 244 -13.92 13.40 -11.92
C ALA A 244 -12.92 13.98 -12.92
N SER A 245 -12.49 15.23 -12.73
CA SER A 245 -11.57 15.93 -13.68
C SER A 245 -10.09 15.78 -13.33
N LEU A 246 -9.74 15.74 -12.04
CA LEU A 246 -8.35 15.77 -11.56
C LEU A 246 -7.83 14.42 -11.06
N ASN A 247 -8.70 13.43 -10.83
CA ASN A 247 -8.29 12.11 -10.38
C ASN A 247 -8.57 11.02 -11.43
N VAL A 248 -9.85 10.83 -11.77
CA VAL A 248 -10.31 9.71 -12.61
C VAL A 248 -9.53 9.52 -13.92
N PRO A 249 -9.23 10.56 -14.73
CA PRO A 249 -8.53 10.37 -16.00
C PRO A 249 -7.12 9.80 -15.83
N PHE A 250 -6.44 10.19 -14.75
CA PHE A 250 -5.07 9.80 -14.47
C PHE A 250 -5.00 8.40 -13.85
N VAL A 251 -5.87 8.11 -12.87
CA VAL A 251 -5.93 6.76 -12.25
C VAL A 251 -6.35 5.71 -13.27
N ARG A 252 -7.30 6.03 -14.17
CA ARG A 252 -7.70 5.11 -15.25
C ARG A 252 -6.51 4.73 -16.13
N ARG A 253 -5.70 5.68 -16.56
CA ARG A 253 -4.49 5.43 -17.38
C ARG A 253 -3.45 4.60 -16.62
N LEU A 254 -3.32 4.84 -15.31
CA LEU A 254 -2.45 4.00 -14.46
C LEU A 254 -2.96 2.56 -14.38
N VAL A 255 -4.27 2.37 -14.20
CA VAL A 255 -4.93 1.05 -14.21
C VAL A 255 -4.77 0.35 -15.57
N GLU A 256 -4.90 1.08 -16.67
CA GLU A 256 -4.68 0.55 -18.02
C GLU A 256 -3.24 0.07 -18.22
N GLU A 257 -2.24 0.82 -17.73
CA GLU A 257 -0.83 0.38 -17.76
C GLU A 257 -0.62 -0.89 -16.91
N ILE A 258 -1.15 -0.92 -15.67
CA ILE A 258 -1.08 -2.09 -14.79
C ILE A 258 -1.63 -3.33 -15.50
N ARG A 259 -2.80 -3.20 -16.12
CA ARG A 259 -3.44 -4.29 -16.87
C ARG A 259 -2.63 -4.71 -18.10
N SER A 260 -2.03 -3.76 -18.83
CA SER A 260 -1.21 -4.04 -20.02
C SER A 260 0.01 -4.90 -19.69
N LEU A 261 0.51 -4.80 -18.47
CA LEU A 261 1.62 -5.58 -17.95
C LEU A 261 1.20 -6.91 -17.30
N GLY A 262 -0.10 -7.23 -17.34
CA GLY A 262 -0.65 -8.46 -16.76
C GLY A 262 -0.78 -8.45 -15.23
N LEU A 263 -0.63 -7.29 -14.60
CA LEU A 263 -0.76 -7.11 -13.16
C LEU A 263 -2.22 -6.85 -12.76
N LYS A 264 -2.53 -7.05 -11.47
CA LYS A 264 -3.82 -6.71 -10.86
C LYS A 264 -3.75 -5.35 -10.18
N SER A 265 -4.77 -4.52 -10.39
CA SER A 265 -4.90 -3.21 -9.79
C SER A 265 -5.86 -3.25 -8.59
N ILE A 266 -5.41 -2.77 -7.43
CA ILE A 266 -6.23 -2.58 -6.23
C ILE A 266 -6.28 -1.07 -5.99
N TYR A 267 -7.47 -0.46 -6.12
CA TYR A 267 -7.65 0.96 -5.87
C TYR A 267 -8.15 1.17 -4.45
N TYR A 268 -7.28 1.66 -3.58
CA TYR A 268 -7.62 2.01 -2.20
C TYR A 268 -8.03 3.47 -2.13
N TYR A 269 -9.27 3.71 -1.73
CA TYR A 269 -9.83 5.04 -1.53
C TYR A 269 -10.05 5.28 -0.04
N CYS A 270 -9.32 6.25 0.51
CA CYS A 270 -9.39 6.67 1.89
C CYS A 270 -10.37 7.83 2.05
N GLY A 271 -11.40 7.66 2.87
CA GLY A 271 -12.41 8.67 3.15
C GLY A 271 -13.82 8.31 2.67
N ASP A 272 -14.75 9.27 2.77
CA ASP A 272 -16.15 9.09 2.40
C ASP A 272 -16.34 8.98 0.88
N PRO A 273 -16.83 7.84 0.35
CA PRO A 273 -17.10 7.66 -1.08
C PRO A 273 -18.43 8.30 -1.52
N ALA A 274 -19.18 8.94 -0.62
CA ALA A 274 -20.48 9.53 -0.94
C ALA A 274 -20.36 10.53 -2.11
N GLY A 275 -21.27 10.44 -3.07
CA GLY A 275 -21.28 11.27 -4.27
C GLY A 275 -20.23 10.94 -5.34
N LYS A 276 -19.31 9.96 -5.09
CA LYS A 276 -18.22 9.61 -6.01
C LYS A 276 -18.22 8.15 -6.50
N TRP A 277 -19.25 7.38 -6.16
CA TRP A 277 -19.30 5.94 -6.47
C TRP A 277 -19.10 5.61 -7.95
N GLU A 278 -19.80 6.32 -8.85
CA GLU A 278 -19.67 6.07 -10.29
C GLU A 278 -18.27 6.45 -10.80
N GLN A 279 -17.67 7.50 -10.24
CA GLN A 279 -16.30 7.91 -10.56
C GLN A 279 -15.30 6.85 -10.10
N LEU A 280 -15.42 6.37 -8.84
CA LEU A 280 -14.57 5.32 -8.29
C LEU A 280 -14.60 4.04 -9.12
N LEU A 281 -15.80 3.60 -9.49
CA LEU A 281 -15.97 2.39 -10.29
C LEU A 281 -15.58 2.59 -11.75
N SER A 282 -15.63 3.83 -12.27
CA SER A 282 -15.25 4.16 -13.63
C SER A 282 -13.75 4.11 -13.90
N VAL A 283 -12.89 4.13 -12.88
CA VAL A 283 -11.44 3.94 -13.07
C VAL A 283 -11.11 2.53 -13.56
N GLY A 284 -12.01 1.56 -13.34
CA GLY A 284 -11.90 0.21 -13.89
C GLY A 284 -10.81 -0.64 -13.25
N ALA A 285 -10.48 -0.39 -11.96
CA ALA A 285 -9.56 -1.23 -11.20
C ALA A 285 -10.11 -2.66 -11.04
N ASP A 286 -9.21 -3.64 -10.88
CA ASP A 286 -9.59 -5.05 -10.67
C ASP A 286 -10.20 -5.27 -9.29
N ALA A 287 -9.84 -4.43 -8.30
CA ALA A 287 -10.45 -4.41 -6.97
C ALA A 287 -10.59 -3.00 -6.42
N LEU A 288 -11.62 -2.79 -5.60
CA LEU A 288 -11.84 -1.59 -4.79
C LEU A 288 -11.62 -1.93 -3.32
N SER A 289 -10.80 -1.13 -2.65
CA SER A 289 -10.57 -1.17 -1.20
C SER A 289 -11.01 0.16 -0.58
N LEU A 290 -11.73 0.10 0.52
CA LEU A 290 -12.26 1.27 1.23
C LEU A 290 -11.87 1.25 2.70
N GLU A 291 -11.86 2.42 3.33
CA GLU A 291 -11.76 2.50 4.80
C GLU A 291 -12.97 1.89 5.49
N GLU A 292 -12.84 1.60 6.77
CA GLU A 292 -13.96 1.31 7.66
C GLU A 292 -14.80 2.57 7.95
N SER A 293 -15.98 2.38 8.51
CA SER A 293 -16.83 3.47 8.98
C SER A 293 -16.13 4.26 10.08
N LYS A 294 -15.93 5.55 9.86
CA LYS A 294 -15.33 6.48 10.85
C LYS A 294 -15.58 7.93 10.50
N LYS A 295 -15.15 8.86 11.35
CA LYS A 295 -15.22 10.31 11.08
C LYS A 295 -16.64 10.82 10.73
N GLY A 296 -17.69 10.12 11.17
CA GLY A 296 -19.07 10.51 10.94
C GLY A 296 -19.68 10.00 9.63
N PHE A 297 -18.96 9.18 8.85
CA PHE A 297 -19.52 8.48 7.68
C PHE A 297 -19.61 6.98 7.92
N LEU A 298 -20.49 6.33 7.16
CA LEU A 298 -20.72 4.89 7.21
C LEU A 298 -20.30 4.26 5.88
N ILE A 299 -19.43 3.26 5.96
CA ILE A 299 -19.08 2.39 4.83
C ILE A 299 -19.39 0.95 5.25
N ASP A 300 -20.58 0.48 4.95
CA ASP A 300 -20.95 -0.91 5.19
C ASP A 300 -20.56 -1.78 3.99
N VAL A 301 -19.89 -2.91 4.26
CA VAL A 301 -19.43 -3.82 3.21
C VAL A 301 -20.57 -4.38 2.37
N GLU A 302 -21.78 -4.54 2.93
CA GLU A 302 -22.94 -5.01 2.19
C GLU A 302 -23.39 -3.99 1.14
N ASP A 303 -23.45 -2.70 1.53
CA ASP A 303 -23.73 -1.60 0.62
C ASP A 303 -22.65 -1.47 -0.47
N VAL A 304 -21.37 -1.67 -0.08
CA VAL A 304 -20.25 -1.67 -1.03
C VAL A 304 -20.43 -2.75 -2.08
N VAL A 305 -20.69 -3.98 -1.64
CA VAL A 305 -20.90 -5.14 -2.52
C VAL A 305 -22.09 -4.91 -3.46
N GLU A 306 -23.20 -4.37 -2.96
CA GLU A 306 -24.37 -4.05 -3.77
C GLU A 306 -24.05 -3.00 -4.85
N ARG A 307 -23.31 -1.94 -4.51
CA ARG A 307 -22.90 -0.89 -5.45
C ARG A 307 -21.89 -1.40 -6.49
N VAL A 308 -20.93 -2.20 -6.05
CA VAL A 308 -19.95 -2.83 -6.95
C VAL A 308 -20.63 -3.79 -7.92
N ASN A 309 -21.60 -4.57 -7.46
CA ASN A 309 -22.43 -5.46 -8.27
C ASN A 309 -21.60 -6.33 -9.24
N GLY A 310 -20.57 -6.98 -8.75
CA GLY A 310 -19.71 -7.87 -9.53
C GLY A 310 -18.76 -7.19 -10.53
N ARG A 311 -18.73 -5.85 -10.63
CA ARG A 311 -17.85 -5.12 -11.58
C ARG A 311 -16.36 -5.32 -11.28
N CYS A 312 -15.99 -5.43 -10.00
CA CYS A 312 -14.62 -5.71 -9.56
C CYS A 312 -14.63 -6.55 -8.28
N ALA A 313 -13.47 -6.99 -7.82
CA ALA A 313 -13.33 -7.54 -6.49
C ALA A 313 -13.52 -6.45 -5.41
N VAL A 314 -13.88 -6.84 -4.20
CA VAL A 314 -13.98 -5.95 -3.04
C VAL A 314 -12.99 -6.41 -1.99
N LEU A 315 -12.17 -5.50 -1.48
CA LEU A 315 -11.47 -5.71 -0.24
C LEU A 315 -12.37 -5.23 0.91
N GLY A 316 -12.52 -6.09 1.91
CA GLY A 316 -13.27 -5.76 3.10
C GLY A 316 -12.65 -4.59 3.86
N ASN A 317 -13.38 -4.05 4.79
CA ASN A 317 -13.05 -2.87 5.56
C ASN A 317 -13.26 -3.09 7.06
N LEU A 318 -12.76 -4.23 7.56
CA LEU A 318 -12.88 -4.54 8.98
C LEU A 318 -12.24 -3.42 9.81
N ASP A 319 -12.96 -2.99 10.86
CA ASP A 319 -12.51 -1.91 11.75
C ASP A 319 -11.27 -2.34 12.55
N ALA A 320 -10.16 -1.63 12.31
CA ALA A 320 -8.88 -1.90 12.94
C ALA A 320 -8.83 -1.48 14.42
N ILE A 321 -9.70 -0.56 14.86
CA ILE A 321 -9.71 -0.02 16.22
C ILE A 321 -10.79 -0.71 17.06
N GLU A 322 -12.06 -0.57 16.68
CA GLU A 322 -13.15 -1.01 17.55
C GLU A 322 -13.32 -2.53 17.54
N LEU A 323 -12.95 -3.20 16.44
CA LEU A 323 -13.07 -4.66 16.34
C LEU A 323 -11.73 -5.39 16.47
N LEU A 324 -10.72 -5.02 15.67
CA LEU A 324 -9.48 -5.77 15.73
C LEU A 324 -8.72 -5.52 17.05
N GLU A 325 -8.55 -4.26 17.47
CA GLU A 325 -7.83 -3.95 18.71
C GLU A 325 -8.65 -4.24 19.96
N ARG A 326 -9.92 -3.75 20.01
CA ARG A 326 -10.72 -3.64 21.23
C ARG A 326 -11.82 -4.67 21.36
N GLY A 327 -12.32 -5.18 20.22
CA GLY A 327 -13.44 -6.13 20.21
C GLY A 327 -13.09 -7.49 20.83
N SER A 328 -14.08 -8.16 21.37
CA SER A 328 -13.95 -9.56 21.80
C SER A 328 -13.67 -10.46 20.59
N GLU A 329 -13.23 -11.70 20.86
CA GLU A 329 -13.08 -12.69 19.79
C GLU A 329 -14.44 -13.03 19.15
N GLU A 330 -15.51 -13.07 19.93
CA GLU A 330 -16.85 -13.34 19.43
C GLU A 330 -17.34 -12.23 18.50
N GLU A 331 -17.15 -10.97 18.84
CA GLU A 331 -17.49 -9.82 17.97
C GLU A 331 -16.68 -9.82 16.68
N LEU A 332 -15.36 -10.08 16.77
CA LEU A 332 -14.49 -10.18 15.61
C LEU A 332 -14.93 -11.31 14.68
N ARG A 333 -15.21 -12.51 15.23
CA ARG A 333 -15.72 -13.67 14.49
C ARG A 333 -17.05 -13.37 13.79
N ALA A 334 -17.98 -12.75 14.51
CA ALA A 334 -19.29 -12.40 13.96
C ALA A 334 -19.19 -11.42 12.78
N GLU A 335 -18.36 -10.40 12.91
CA GLU A 335 -18.15 -9.41 11.83
C GLU A 335 -17.42 -10.03 10.63
N ILE A 336 -16.39 -10.84 10.85
CA ILE A 336 -15.73 -11.58 9.76
C ILE A 336 -16.74 -12.45 9.01
N ALA A 337 -17.58 -13.22 9.73
CA ALA A 337 -18.61 -14.06 9.11
C ALA A 337 -19.60 -13.22 8.27
N ARG A 338 -20.02 -12.05 8.79
CA ARG A 338 -20.89 -11.11 8.08
C ARG A 338 -20.26 -10.60 6.79
N GLN A 339 -19.00 -10.16 6.86
CA GLN A 339 -18.28 -9.64 5.69
C GLN A 339 -18.00 -10.74 4.66
N VAL A 340 -17.64 -11.94 5.08
CA VAL A 340 -17.50 -13.11 4.20
C VAL A 340 -18.82 -13.41 3.47
N ALA A 341 -19.95 -13.41 4.18
CA ALA A 341 -21.27 -13.61 3.58
C ALA A 341 -21.60 -12.50 2.56
N ALA A 342 -21.29 -11.25 2.85
CA ALA A 342 -21.40 -10.14 1.90
C ALA A 342 -20.53 -10.36 0.66
N GLY A 343 -19.27 -10.73 0.85
CA GLY A 343 -18.32 -11.02 -0.23
C GLY A 343 -18.78 -12.14 -1.16
N ARG A 344 -19.43 -13.18 -0.61
CA ARG A 344 -20.00 -14.26 -1.42
C ARG A 344 -21.12 -13.75 -2.35
N ARG A 345 -21.89 -12.72 -1.94
CA ARG A 345 -22.89 -12.06 -2.81
C ARG A 345 -22.26 -11.29 -3.97
N ASN A 346 -20.98 -10.90 -3.87
CA ASN A 346 -20.21 -10.35 -4.99
C ASN A 346 -19.63 -11.44 -5.92
N GLY A 347 -20.22 -12.62 -5.96
CA GLY A 347 -19.70 -13.76 -6.71
C GLY A 347 -18.40 -14.32 -6.13
N SER A 348 -18.20 -14.20 -4.81
CA SER A 348 -16.95 -14.57 -4.12
C SER A 348 -15.69 -13.83 -4.64
N ARG A 349 -15.88 -12.69 -5.26
CA ARG A 349 -14.82 -11.75 -5.64
C ARG A 349 -14.55 -10.85 -4.46
N PHE A 350 -13.96 -11.43 -3.41
CA PHE A 350 -13.76 -10.79 -2.12
C PHE A 350 -12.45 -11.20 -1.49
N ILE A 351 -11.78 -10.24 -0.88
CA ILE A 351 -10.56 -10.39 -0.10
C ILE A 351 -10.83 -9.74 1.26
N MET A 352 -10.69 -10.48 2.35
CA MET A 352 -10.85 -9.89 3.67
C MET A 352 -9.64 -9.02 3.98
N SER A 353 -9.88 -7.75 4.30
CA SER A 353 -8.86 -6.76 4.66
C SER A 353 -9.32 -5.89 5.80
N LEU A 354 -8.39 -5.19 6.42
CA LEU A 354 -8.68 -4.07 7.32
C LEU A 354 -8.97 -2.82 6.49
N GLY A 355 -9.82 -1.94 6.99
CA GLY A 355 -10.09 -0.65 6.36
C GLY A 355 -8.98 0.38 6.61
N SER A 356 -8.23 0.22 7.71
CA SER A 356 -7.10 1.06 8.12
C SER A 356 -5.91 0.22 8.57
N PRO A 357 -4.71 0.79 8.71
CA PRO A 357 -3.55 0.09 9.25
C PRO A 357 -3.81 -0.52 10.64
N VAL A 358 -3.16 -1.64 10.91
CA VAL A 358 -3.11 -2.21 12.26
C VAL A 358 -2.60 -1.15 13.23
N THR A 359 -3.32 -0.96 14.33
CA THR A 359 -2.95 0.03 15.36
C THR A 359 -1.79 -0.47 16.22
N PRO A 360 -1.01 0.44 16.83
CA PRO A 360 0.08 0.05 17.75
C PRO A 360 -0.39 -0.75 18.98
N GLY A 361 -1.66 -0.61 19.35
CA GLY A 361 -2.26 -1.33 20.50
C GLY A 361 -2.66 -2.77 20.19
N THR A 362 -2.77 -3.13 18.92
CA THR A 362 -3.14 -4.49 18.49
C THR A 362 -1.95 -5.42 18.60
N THR A 363 -2.09 -6.57 19.29
CA THR A 363 -0.99 -7.53 19.40
C THR A 363 -0.81 -8.35 18.12
N VAL A 364 0.40 -8.89 17.89
CA VAL A 364 0.69 -9.77 16.76
C VAL A 364 -0.17 -11.03 16.78
N GLU A 365 -0.44 -11.57 17.97
CA GLU A 365 -1.33 -12.72 18.15
C GLU A 365 -2.77 -12.40 17.72
N ARG A 366 -3.22 -11.15 17.96
CA ARG A 366 -4.55 -10.71 17.54
C ARG A 366 -4.67 -10.58 16.03
N VAL A 367 -3.62 -10.10 15.35
CA VAL A 367 -3.55 -10.08 13.88
C VAL A 367 -3.53 -11.51 13.32
N ARG A 368 -2.78 -12.40 13.95
CA ARG A 368 -2.76 -13.82 13.57
C ARG A 368 -4.15 -14.46 13.74
N LEU A 369 -4.82 -14.21 14.86
CA LEU A 369 -6.18 -14.69 15.10
C LEU A 369 -7.15 -14.20 14.02
N TYR A 370 -7.05 -12.92 13.62
CA TYR A 370 -7.83 -12.38 12.51
C TYR A 370 -7.62 -13.20 11.23
N CYS A 371 -6.38 -13.45 10.83
CA CYS A 371 -6.09 -14.25 9.63
C CYS A 371 -6.63 -15.68 9.74
N ASP A 372 -6.45 -16.33 10.90
CA ASP A 372 -6.91 -17.70 11.14
C ASP A 372 -8.46 -17.79 11.11
N LEU A 373 -9.16 -16.80 11.69
CA LEU A 373 -10.62 -16.71 11.63
C LEU A 373 -11.14 -16.49 10.20
N VAL A 374 -10.46 -15.66 9.41
CA VAL A 374 -10.83 -15.46 8.00
C VAL A 374 -10.66 -16.77 7.23
N HIS A 375 -9.58 -17.49 7.42
CA HIS A 375 -9.33 -18.76 6.75
C HIS A 375 -10.34 -19.84 7.18
N GLU A 376 -10.73 -19.88 8.45
CA GLU A 376 -11.74 -20.81 8.98
C GLU A 376 -13.12 -20.52 8.34
N LEU A 377 -13.60 -19.26 8.50
CA LEU A 377 -14.95 -18.87 8.07
C LEU A 377 -15.06 -18.68 6.55
N GLY A 378 -13.95 -18.39 5.90
CA GLY A 378 -13.86 -18.22 4.46
C GLY A 378 -13.77 -19.52 3.67
N ALA A 379 -13.50 -20.66 4.33
CA ALA A 379 -13.44 -21.98 3.69
C ALA A 379 -14.83 -22.63 3.50
N GLU A 380 -15.86 -22.12 4.14
CA GLU A 380 -17.25 -22.60 4.06
C GLU A 380 -17.96 -22.02 2.81
#